data_0524b3567f2aa3df7e624b822722f164
#
_entry.id   0524b3567f2aa3df7e624b822722f164
#
_cell.length_a   1.000
_cell.length_b   1.000
_cell.length_c   1.000
_cell.angle_alpha   90.00
_cell.angle_beta   90.00
_cell.angle_gamma   90.00
#
_symmetry.space_group_name_H-M   'P 1'
#
loop_
_entity.id
_entity.type
_entity.pdbx_description
1 polymer ?
#
loop_
_entity_poly.entity_id
_entity_poly.type
_entity_poly.pdbx_seq_one_letter_code
_entity_poly.pdbx_strand_id
1 'polypeptide(L)'
;INAVFFYAPMIFEQSGIGTNASFIQAVLVGITNLLFTIIAMALIDRLGRKPLLVVGVSGIVLFMALLSYGFSSATYTLGANQVASLDVAVQENLAPLIDEQFTNDVAFKSALQEVLGKEQAKMYESELIKAAIHMNPTLILVGIIGFVACFAVSLGPVMWVLFSELFPLKIRGIAISFVGFINSGISALVQFVFPWELSSLGSAATFMIYGIFAFIGLL
;
A
#
# COMPACT_ATOMS: atom_id res chain seq x y z
N ILE A 1 5.84 1.32 6.02
CA ILE A 1 5.03 2.56 6.09
C ILE A 1 5.34 3.52 4.94
N ASN A 2 6.60 3.80 4.67
CA ASN A 2 6.98 4.79 3.66
C ASN A 2 6.44 4.45 2.26
N ALA A 3 6.50 3.18 1.84
CA ALA A 3 5.90 2.76 0.58
C ALA A 3 4.39 3.07 0.55
N VAL A 4 3.64 2.77 1.62
CA VAL A 4 2.20 3.07 1.67
C VAL A 4 1.94 4.58 1.57
N PHE A 5 2.72 5.43 2.26
CA PHE A 5 2.54 6.88 2.19
C PHE A 5 2.83 7.46 0.80
N PHE A 6 3.95 7.09 0.20
CA PHE A 6 4.33 7.62 -1.10
C PHE A 6 3.49 7.10 -2.26
N TYR A 7 3.02 5.86 -2.13
CA TYR A 7 2.23 5.20 -3.18
C TYR A 7 0.73 5.14 -2.86
N ALA A 8 0.26 5.74 -1.75
CA ALA A 8 -1.15 5.74 -1.39
C ALA A 8 -2.08 6.19 -2.53
N PRO A 9 -1.84 7.30 -3.24
CA PRO A 9 -2.68 7.68 -4.37
C PRO A 9 -2.75 6.60 -5.45
N MET A 10 -1.61 5.99 -5.79
CA MET A 10 -1.53 4.91 -6.79
C MET A 10 -2.31 3.66 -6.34
N ILE A 11 -2.18 3.28 -5.06
CA ILE A 11 -2.91 2.12 -4.49
C ILE A 11 -4.43 2.39 -4.56
N PHE A 12 -4.86 3.61 -4.23
CA PHE A 12 -6.25 4.01 -4.32
C PHE A 12 -6.75 4.06 -5.76
N GLU A 13 -5.94 4.52 -6.70
CA GLU A 13 -6.26 4.47 -8.12
C GLU A 13 -6.43 3.04 -8.62
N GLN A 14 -5.56 2.13 -8.20
CA GLN A 14 -5.67 0.69 -8.52
C GLN A 14 -6.90 0.03 -7.90
N SER A 15 -7.51 0.63 -6.89
CA SER A 15 -8.79 0.16 -6.34
C SER A 15 -10.02 0.71 -7.06
N GLY A 16 -9.85 1.39 -8.20
CA GLY A 16 -10.94 1.94 -9.02
C GLY A 16 -11.41 3.33 -8.60
N ILE A 17 -10.71 3.99 -7.67
CA ILE A 17 -11.05 5.33 -7.20
C ILE A 17 -10.46 6.38 -8.15
N GLY A 18 -11.26 7.40 -8.49
CA GLY A 18 -10.82 8.50 -9.34
C GLY A 18 -9.66 9.30 -8.72
N THR A 19 -8.81 9.90 -9.55
CA THR A 19 -7.57 10.60 -9.14
C THR A 19 -7.81 11.65 -8.06
N ASN A 20 -8.84 12.49 -8.19
CA ASN A 20 -9.16 13.51 -7.17
C ASN A 20 -9.54 12.89 -5.82
N ALA A 21 -10.33 11.81 -5.83
CA ALA A 21 -10.71 11.09 -4.63
C ALA A 21 -9.51 10.37 -4.00
N SER A 22 -8.57 9.86 -4.80
CA SER A 22 -7.33 9.24 -4.34
C SER A 22 -6.45 10.23 -3.55
N PHE A 23 -6.35 11.47 -4.00
CA PHE A 23 -5.63 12.52 -3.27
C PHE A 23 -6.31 12.86 -1.93
N ILE A 24 -7.64 12.98 -1.90
CA ILE A 24 -8.39 13.22 -0.65
C ILE A 24 -8.14 12.07 0.34
N GLN A 25 -8.16 10.83 -0.14
CA GLN A 25 -7.89 9.66 0.70
C GLN A 25 -6.44 9.65 1.22
N ALA A 26 -5.46 10.06 0.41
CA ALA A 26 -4.08 10.22 0.86
C ALA A 26 -3.95 11.28 1.97
N VAL A 27 -4.71 12.37 1.90
CA VAL A 27 -4.79 13.37 2.98
C VAL A 27 -5.38 12.77 4.24
N LEU A 28 -6.44 11.96 4.14
CA LEU A 28 -7.03 11.24 5.28
C LEU A 28 -6.01 10.30 5.95
N VAL A 29 -5.18 9.61 5.16
CA VAL A 29 -4.06 8.80 5.67
C VAL A 29 -3.09 9.65 6.48
N GLY A 30 -2.72 10.84 5.99
CA GLY A 30 -1.86 11.79 6.72
C GLY A 30 -2.47 12.27 8.04
N ILE A 31 -3.75 12.64 8.03
CA ILE A 31 -4.50 13.06 9.24
C ILE A 31 -4.56 11.90 10.23
N THR A 32 -4.86 10.69 9.77
CA THR A 32 -4.87 9.49 10.62
C THR A 32 -3.52 9.27 11.29
N ASN A 33 -2.43 9.35 10.53
CA ASN A 33 -1.09 9.21 11.08
C ASN A 33 -0.81 10.25 12.18
N LEU A 34 -1.15 11.51 11.95
CA LEU A 34 -0.97 12.59 12.93
C LEU A 34 -1.76 12.33 14.22
N LEU A 35 -3.06 12.03 14.09
CA LEU A 35 -3.93 11.81 15.25
C LEU A 35 -3.47 10.61 16.09
N PHE A 36 -3.18 9.49 15.45
CA PHE A 36 -2.76 8.28 16.15
C PHE A 36 -1.34 8.40 16.73
N THR A 37 -0.46 9.20 16.13
CA THR A 37 0.84 9.53 16.73
C THR A 37 0.68 10.35 18.03
N ILE A 38 -0.23 11.34 18.05
CA ILE A 38 -0.53 12.10 19.27
C ILE A 38 -1.11 11.17 20.36
N ILE A 39 -2.03 10.29 19.99
CA ILE A 39 -2.58 9.28 20.91
C ILE A 39 -1.47 8.37 21.44
N ALA A 40 -0.55 7.93 20.59
CA ALA A 40 0.57 7.08 20.98
C ALA A 40 1.47 7.75 22.02
N MET A 41 1.79 9.04 21.84
CA MET A 41 2.58 9.79 22.82
C MET A 41 1.91 9.83 24.20
N ALA A 42 0.58 9.95 24.25
CA ALA A 42 -0.17 9.93 25.50
C ALA A 42 -0.27 8.51 26.14
N LEU A 43 -0.24 7.47 25.30
CA LEU A 43 -0.39 6.08 25.74
C LEU A 43 0.92 5.40 26.14
N ILE A 44 2.05 5.83 25.57
CA ILE A 44 3.36 5.16 25.76
C ILE A 44 3.79 5.16 27.23
N ASP A 45 3.49 6.23 27.95
CA ASP A 45 3.82 6.34 29.38
C ASP A 45 2.83 5.61 30.30
N ARG A 46 1.59 5.39 29.83
CA ARG A 46 0.54 4.72 30.62
C ARG A 46 0.53 3.21 30.43
N LEU A 47 0.57 2.75 29.17
CA LEU A 47 0.47 1.33 28.82
C LEU A 47 1.83 0.65 28.72
N GLY A 48 2.89 1.45 28.49
CA GLY A 48 4.25 0.93 28.28
C GLY A 48 4.52 0.53 26.83
N ARG A 49 5.80 0.29 26.52
CA ARG A 49 6.30 0.09 25.15
C ARG A 49 5.86 -1.25 24.55
N LYS A 50 5.97 -2.34 25.33
CA LYS A 50 5.70 -3.71 24.86
C LYS A 50 4.24 -3.94 24.45
N PRO A 51 3.22 -3.57 25.26
CA PRO A 51 1.82 -3.74 24.85
C PRO A 51 1.46 -2.96 23.59
N LEU A 52 1.95 -1.72 23.48
CA LEU A 52 1.72 -0.90 22.28
C LEU A 52 2.32 -1.52 21.03
N LEU A 53 3.54 -2.07 21.12
CA LEU A 53 4.17 -2.77 19.99
C LEU A 53 3.39 -4.02 19.60
N VAL A 54 3.03 -4.87 20.56
CA VAL A 54 2.28 -6.12 20.27
C VAL A 54 0.93 -5.82 19.63
N VAL A 55 0.14 -4.92 20.22
CA VAL A 55 -1.18 -4.54 19.66
C VAL A 55 -1.04 -3.91 18.29
N GLY A 56 -0.09 -2.99 18.11
CA GLY A 56 0.09 -2.32 16.83
C GLY A 56 0.58 -3.26 15.74
N VAL A 57 1.58 -4.10 16.00
CA VAL A 57 2.08 -5.07 15.00
C VAL A 57 1.01 -6.12 14.68
N SER A 58 0.23 -6.59 15.66
CA SER A 58 -0.91 -7.48 15.41
C SER A 58 -1.95 -6.83 14.49
N GLY A 59 -2.24 -5.54 14.72
CA GLY A 59 -3.12 -4.77 13.84
C GLY A 59 -2.54 -4.60 12.44
N ILE A 60 -1.23 -4.36 12.30
CA ILE A 60 -0.54 -4.30 11.00
C ILE A 60 -0.73 -5.61 10.24
N VAL A 61 -0.51 -6.76 10.88
CA VAL A 61 -0.72 -8.09 10.26
C VAL A 61 -2.16 -8.23 9.77
N LEU A 62 -3.13 -7.89 10.60
CA LEU A 62 -4.55 -7.99 10.27
C LEU A 62 -4.92 -7.10 9.08
N PHE A 63 -4.49 -5.83 9.06
CA PHE A 63 -4.82 -4.91 7.97
C PHE A 63 -4.06 -5.21 6.68
N MET A 64 -2.84 -5.75 6.75
CA MET A 64 -2.13 -6.27 5.57
C MET A 64 -2.83 -7.49 4.97
N ALA A 65 -3.31 -8.42 5.81
CA ALA A 65 -4.13 -9.54 5.35
C ALA A 65 -5.45 -9.06 4.73
N LEU A 66 -6.10 -8.04 5.32
CA LEU A 66 -7.32 -7.44 4.77
C LEU A 66 -7.08 -6.80 3.40
N LEU A 67 -5.97 -6.08 3.21
CA LEU A 67 -5.57 -5.51 1.92
C LEU A 67 -5.30 -6.59 0.89
N SER A 68 -4.53 -7.61 1.25
CA SER A 68 -4.26 -8.77 0.38
C SER A 68 -5.56 -9.45 -0.06
N TYR A 69 -6.49 -9.69 0.87
CA TYR A 69 -7.81 -10.24 0.56
C TYR A 69 -8.62 -9.32 -0.35
N GLY A 70 -8.63 -8.01 -0.08
CA GLY A 70 -9.34 -7.03 -0.88
C GLY A 70 -8.90 -7.05 -2.35
N PHE A 71 -7.58 -7.04 -2.58
CA PHE A 71 -7.03 -7.13 -3.94
C PHE A 71 -7.15 -8.52 -4.57
N SER A 72 -7.11 -9.59 -3.79
CA SER A 72 -7.30 -10.95 -4.32
C SER A 72 -8.74 -11.23 -4.76
N SER A 73 -9.71 -10.51 -4.20
CA SER A 73 -11.12 -10.60 -4.59
C SER A 73 -11.49 -9.67 -5.75
N ALA A 74 -10.56 -8.85 -6.22
CA ALA A 74 -10.77 -7.97 -7.36
C ALA A 74 -10.89 -8.77 -8.65
N THR A 75 -11.83 -8.38 -9.50
CA THR A 75 -11.98 -8.88 -10.87
C THR A 75 -11.85 -7.71 -11.84
N TYR A 76 -11.32 -7.99 -13.03
CA TYR A 76 -11.10 -6.98 -14.06
C TYR A 76 -11.87 -7.39 -15.29
N THR A 77 -12.78 -6.53 -15.76
CA THR A 77 -13.58 -6.75 -16.96
C THR A 77 -13.78 -5.42 -17.67
N LEU A 78 -13.36 -5.32 -18.92
CA LEU A 78 -13.58 -4.14 -19.75
C LEU A 78 -14.92 -4.25 -20.44
N GLY A 79 -15.88 -3.37 -20.13
CA GLY A 79 -17.13 -3.28 -20.87
C GLY A 79 -17.00 -2.45 -22.15
N ALA A 80 -17.81 -2.76 -23.17
CA ALA A 80 -17.81 -2.06 -24.46
C ALA A 80 -18.03 -0.54 -24.31
N ASN A 81 -18.88 -0.11 -23.37
CA ASN A 81 -19.15 1.33 -23.12
C ASN A 81 -17.94 2.05 -22.52
N GLN A 82 -17.12 1.36 -21.74
CA GLN A 82 -15.90 1.90 -21.12
C GLN A 82 -14.80 2.07 -22.17
N VAL A 83 -14.66 1.09 -23.05
CA VAL A 83 -13.71 1.18 -24.19
C VAL A 83 -14.11 2.30 -25.14
N ALA A 84 -15.41 2.51 -25.41
CA ALA A 84 -15.90 3.57 -26.27
C ALA A 84 -15.64 5.00 -25.75
N SER A 85 -15.33 5.16 -24.47
CA SER A 85 -14.95 6.45 -23.87
C SER A 85 -13.46 6.79 -23.97
N LEU A 86 -12.63 5.85 -24.44
CA LEU A 86 -11.20 6.01 -24.62
C LEU A 86 -10.85 6.59 -25.99
N ASP A 87 -9.58 6.90 -26.21
CA ASP A 87 -9.08 7.42 -27.46
C ASP A 87 -9.29 6.40 -28.61
N VAL A 88 -9.77 6.86 -29.75
CA VAL A 88 -10.10 6.00 -30.92
C VAL A 88 -8.94 5.08 -31.32
N ALA A 89 -7.70 5.57 -31.19
CA ALA A 89 -6.50 4.83 -31.53
C ALA A 89 -6.29 3.56 -30.66
N VAL A 90 -6.93 3.50 -29.48
CA VAL A 90 -6.79 2.40 -28.51
C VAL A 90 -7.98 1.45 -28.56
N GLN A 91 -9.15 1.95 -29.00
CA GLN A 91 -10.41 1.20 -29.02
C GLN A 91 -10.34 -0.05 -29.90
N GLU A 92 -9.80 0.07 -31.14
CA GLU A 92 -9.70 -1.08 -32.08
C GLU A 92 -8.83 -2.20 -31.51
N ASN A 93 -7.74 -1.83 -30.83
CA ASN A 93 -6.82 -2.80 -30.27
C ASN A 93 -7.39 -3.49 -29.03
N LEU A 94 -8.27 -2.83 -28.26
CA LEU A 94 -8.90 -3.39 -27.05
C LEU A 94 -10.09 -4.31 -27.34
N ALA A 95 -10.58 -4.37 -28.57
CA ALA A 95 -11.71 -5.19 -28.96
C ALA A 95 -11.63 -6.66 -28.50
N PRO A 96 -10.45 -7.35 -28.54
CA PRO A 96 -10.33 -8.72 -28.06
C PRO A 96 -10.51 -8.89 -26.54
N LEU A 97 -10.30 -7.82 -25.75
CA LEU A 97 -10.37 -7.86 -24.28
C LEU A 97 -11.73 -7.42 -23.72
N ILE A 98 -12.68 -7.05 -24.60
CA ILE A 98 -14.03 -6.66 -24.19
C ILE A 98 -14.75 -7.89 -23.63
N ASP A 99 -15.35 -7.71 -22.43
CA ASP A 99 -16.08 -8.74 -21.70
C ASP A 99 -15.24 -9.97 -21.27
N GLU A 100 -13.91 -9.92 -21.46
CA GLU A 100 -13.00 -10.91 -20.89
C GLU A 100 -12.76 -10.62 -19.41
N GLN A 101 -12.88 -11.65 -18.56
CA GLN A 101 -12.74 -11.52 -17.12
C GLN A 101 -11.37 -12.02 -16.66
N PHE A 102 -10.61 -11.12 -16.01
CA PHE A 102 -9.34 -11.45 -15.39
C PHE A 102 -9.49 -11.49 -13.86
N THR A 103 -8.85 -12.46 -13.23
CA THR A 103 -8.93 -12.70 -11.79
C THR A 103 -7.85 -11.99 -10.99
N ASN A 104 -6.86 -11.37 -11.65
CA ASN A 104 -5.79 -10.61 -11.00
C ASN A 104 -5.27 -9.47 -11.91
N ASP A 105 -4.65 -8.49 -11.27
CA ASP A 105 -4.10 -7.30 -11.92
C ASP A 105 -2.93 -7.62 -12.87
N VAL A 106 -2.11 -8.62 -12.56
CA VAL A 106 -0.95 -9.00 -13.40
C VAL A 106 -1.41 -9.60 -14.72
N ALA A 107 -2.40 -10.51 -14.68
CA ALA A 107 -2.96 -11.10 -15.89
C ALA A 107 -3.59 -10.04 -16.79
N PHE A 108 -4.37 -9.12 -16.20
CA PHE A 108 -4.98 -8.01 -16.94
C PHE A 108 -3.94 -7.09 -17.57
N LYS A 109 -2.90 -6.68 -16.80
CA LYS A 109 -1.80 -5.85 -17.33
C LYS A 109 -1.01 -6.56 -18.42
N SER A 110 -0.77 -7.87 -18.30
CA SER A 110 -0.09 -8.66 -19.32
C SER A 110 -0.90 -8.71 -20.63
N ALA A 111 -2.22 -8.92 -20.54
CA ALA A 111 -3.11 -8.89 -21.69
C ALA A 111 -3.13 -7.51 -22.36
N LEU A 112 -3.16 -6.43 -21.58
CA LEU A 112 -3.05 -5.06 -22.12
C LEU A 112 -1.72 -4.83 -22.84
N GLN A 113 -0.61 -5.33 -22.30
CA GLN A 113 0.70 -5.18 -22.95
C GLN A 113 0.82 -6.00 -24.24
N GLU A 114 0.16 -7.14 -24.33
CA GLU A 114 0.12 -7.98 -25.53
C GLU A 114 -0.63 -7.29 -26.68
N VAL A 115 -1.76 -6.64 -26.34
CA VAL A 115 -2.65 -6.02 -27.33
C VAL A 115 -2.20 -4.61 -27.72
N LEU A 116 -1.79 -3.77 -26.76
CA LEU A 116 -1.42 -2.37 -26.99
C LEU A 116 0.09 -2.15 -27.17
N GLY A 117 0.92 -3.15 -26.78
CA GLY A 117 2.36 -2.95 -26.63
C GLY A 117 2.72 -2.22 -25.33
N LYS A 118 3.99 -2.37 -24.89
CA LYS A 118 4.45 -1.92 -23.56
C LYS A 118 4.29 -0.41 -23.31
N GLU A 119 4.55 0.42 -24.31
CA GLU A 119 4.52 1.89 -24.16
C GLU A 119 3.09 2.41 -24.02
N GLN A 120 2.18 1.99 -24.88
CA GLN A 120 0.77 2.42 -24.86
C GLN A 120 0.05 1.82 -23.65
N ALA A 121 0.27 0.54 -23.33
CA ALA A 121 -0.29 -0.09 -22.15
C ALA A 121 0.07 0.68 -20.89
N LYS A 122 1.33 1.12 -20.73
CA LYS A 122 1.79 1.90 -19.60
C LYS A 122 1.17 3.30 -19.54
N MET A 123 0.97 3.94 -20.68
CA MET A 123 0.36 5.27 -20.78
C MET A 123 -1.10 5.26 -20.28
N TYR A 124 -1.86 4.24 -20.67
CA TYR A 124 -3.29 4.12 -20.34
C TYR A 124 -3.58 3.19 -19.16
N GLU A 125 -2.55 2.61 -18.50
CA GLU A 125 -2.67 1.61 -17.44
C GLU A 125 -3.64 2.04 -16.33
N SER A 126 -3.46 3.25 -15.80
CA SER A 126 -4.29 3.76 -14.69
C SER A 126 -5.76 3.93 -15.09
N GLU A 127 -6.00 4.40 -16.31
CA GLU A 127 -7.35 4.62 -16.82
C GLU A 127 -8.07 3.30 -17.14
N LEU A 128 -7.36 2.35 -17.74
CA LEU A 128 -7.89 1.03 -18.07
C LEU A 128 -8.16 0.20 -16.83
N ILE A 129 -7.28 0.24 -15.80
CA ILE A 129 -7.52 -0.41 -14.53
C ILE A 129 -8.76 0.16 -13.85
N LYS A 130 -8.92 1.48 -13.78
CA LYS A 130 -10.13 2.12 -13.21
C LYS A 130 -11.39 1.71 -13.93
N ALA A 131 -11.34 1.60 -15.25
CA ALA A 131 -12.49 1.20 -16.05
C ALA A 131 -12.86 -0.27 -15.84
N ALA A 132 -11.86 -1.15 -15.69
CA ALA A 132 -12.04 -2.60 -15.67
C ALA A 132 -12.30 -3.18 -14.28
N ILE A 133 -11.82 -2.51 -13.22
CA ILE A 133 -11.80 -3.11 -11.88
C ILE A 133 -13.16 -3.16 -11.20
N HIS A 134 -13.51 -4.34 -10.71
CA HIS A 134 -14.67 -4.58 -9.86
C HIS A 134 -14.22 -5.06 -8.48
N MET A 135 -14.19 -4.15 -7.51
CA MET A 135 -13.86 -4.44 -6.12
C MET A 135 -14.53 -3.43 -5.19
N ASN A 136 -14.45 -3.68 -3.89
CA ASN A 136 -14.96 -2.74 -2.88
C ASN A 136 -13.85 -1.75 -2.46
N PRO A 137 -13.86 -0.50 -2.95
CA PRO A 137 -12.81 0.47 -2.63
C PRO A 137 -12.80 0.87 -1.15
N THR A 138 -13.93 0.77 -0.47
CA THR A 138 -14.03 1.07 0.97
C THR A 138 -13.19 0.09 1.80
N LEU A 139 -13.11 -1.18 1.39
CA LEU A 139 -12.30 -2.19 2.06
C LEU A 139 -10.80 -1.83 2.00
N ILE A 140 -10.35 -1.35 0.84
CA ILE A 140 -8.96 -0.90 0.66
C ILE A 140 -8.69 0.35 1.51
N LEU A 141 -9.61 1.30 1.51
CA LEU A 141 -9.50 2.52 2.33
C LEU A 141 -9.39 2.16 3.83
N VAL A 142 -10.28 1.31 4.33
CA VAL A 142 -10.25 0.83 5.73
C VAL A 142 -8.95 0.08 6.03
N GLY A 143 -8.50 -0.76 5.11
CA GLY A 143 -7.23 -1.49 5.23
C GLY A 143 -6.03 -0.56 5.38
N ILE A 144 -5.92 0.45 4.52
CA ILE A 144 -4.81 1.42 4.56
C ILE A 144 -4.88 2.30 5.81
N ILE A 145 -6.05 2.86 6.13
CA ILE A 145 -6.23 3.71 7.31
C ILE A 145 -5.94 2.92 8.59
N GLY A 146 -6.45 1.70 8.69
CA GLY A 146 -6.20 0.82 9.82
C GLY A 146 -4.73 0.43 9.98
N PHE A 147 -4.06 0.11 8.88
CA PHE A 147 -2.61 -0.14 8.88
C PHE A 147 -1.82 1.08 9.39
N VAL A 148 -2.12 2.27 8.86
CA VAL A 148 -1.45 3.52 9.25
C VAL A 148 -1.71 3.86 10.71
N ALA A 149 -2.95 3.69 11.19
CA ALA A 149 -3.30 3.91 12.59
C ALA A 149 -2.51 2.97 13.52
N CYS A 150 -2.45 1.67 13.19
CA CYS A 150 -1.70 0.67 13.96
C CYS A 150 -0.19 0.97 13.96
N PHE A 151 0.37 1.38 12.83
CA PHE A 151 1.76 1.80 12.76
C PHE A 151 2.03 3.05 13.60
N ALA A 152 1.18 4.07 13.49
CA ALA A 152 1.32 5.36 14.18
C ALA A 152 1.19 5.22 15.71
N VAL A 153 0.40 4.26 16.20
CA VAL A 153 0.30 3.98 17.63
C VAL A 153 1.50 3.19 18.16
N SER A 154 2.18 2.43 17.33
CA SER A 154 3.19 1.46 17.74
C SER A 154 4.59 1.80 17.21
N LEU A 155 4.97 1.20 16.08
CA LEU A 155 6.34 1.24 15.56
C LEU A 155 6.83 2.68 15.30
N GLY A 156 5.96 3.61 14.91
CA GLY A 156 6.34 4.99 14.64
C GLY A 156 7.05 5.64 15.83
N PRO A 157 6.34 5.97 16.90
CA PRO A 157 6.92 6.64 18.07
C PRO A 157 7.70 5.71 19.00
N VAL A 158 7.21 4.47 19.22
CA VAL A 158 7.78 3.56 20.25
C VAL A 158 9.20 3.15 19.88
N MET A 159 9.51 2.94 18.61
CA MET A 159 10.85 2.56 18.17
C MET A 159 11.91 3.60 18.56
N TRP A 160 11.64 4.87 18.34
CA TRP A 160 12.59 5.96 18.65
C TRP A 160 12.78 6.16 20.15
N VAL A 161 11.70 6.03 20.94
CA VAL A 161 11.78 6.07 22.41
C VAL A 161 12.60 4.90 22.91
N LEU A 162 12.34 3.69 22.40
CA LEU A 162 13.07 2.48 22.79
C LEU A 162 14.57 2.60 22.53
N PHE A 163 14.97 3.13 21.37
CA PHE A 163 16.40 3.35 21.06
C PHE A 163 17.04 4.34 22.02
N SER A 164 16.31 5.38 22.46
CA SER A 164 16.83 6.34 23.44
C SER A 164 17.01 5.74 24.82
N GLU A 165 16.27 4.69 25.17
CA GLU A 165 16.34 4.00 26.46
C GLU A 165 17.37 2.85 26.45
N LEU A 166 17.52 2.14 25.34
CA LEU A 166 18.42 0.99 25.22
C LEU A 166 19.90 1.36 25.22
N PHE A 167 20.26 2.50 24.62
CA PHE A 167 21.66 2.84 24.45
C PHE A 167 22.19 3.70 25.61
N PRO A 168 23.40 3.38 26.15
CA PRO A 168 24.07 4.19 27.17
C PRO A 168 24.33 5.63 26.67
N LEU A 169 24.26 6.61 27.57
CA LEU A 169 24.43 8.04 27.26
C LEU A 169 25.68 8.33 26.41
N LYS A 170 26.80 7.65 26.70
CA LYS A 170 28.09 7.92 26.02
C LYS A 170 28.06 7.62 24.51
N ILE A 171 27.31 6.63 24.07
CA ILE A 171 27.27 6.17 22.67
C ILE A 171 25.91 6.38 22.02
N ARG A 172 24.90 6.87 22.78
CA ARG A 172 23.50 6.97 22.32
C ARG A 172 23.36 7.71 20.99
N GLY A 173 24.01 8.85 20.84
CA GLY A 173 23.93 9.64 19.62
C GLY A 173 24.42 8.85 18.39
N ILE A 174 25.59 8.22 18.48
CA ILE A 174 26.19 7.44 17.39
C ILE A 174 25.30 6.20 17.10
N ALA A 175 24.85 5.50 18.14
CA ALA A 175 24.02 4.30 17.97
C ALA A 175 22.68 4.62 17.30
N ILE A 176 21.98 5.67 17.73
CA ILE A 176 20.71 6.11 17.10
C ILE A 176 20.94 6.55 15.65
N SER A 177 22.03 7.30 15.38
CA SER A 177 22.36 7.71 14.02
C SER A 177 22.64 6.51 13.10
N PHE A 178 23.35 5.50 13.59
CA PHE A 178 23.64 4.28 12.85
C PHE A 178 22.37 3.48 12.54
N VAL A 179 21.51 3.29 13.55
CA VAL A 179 20.21 2.62 13.35
C VAL A 179 19.33 3.42 12.38
N GLY A 180 19.30 4.76 12.52
CA GLY A 180 18.58 5.64 11.61
C GLY A 180 19.08 5.54 10.17
N PHE A 181 20.40 5.45 9.97
CA PHE A 181 21.00 5.26 8.65
C PHE A 181 20.56 3.93 8.01
N ILE A 182 20.61 2.82 8.77
CA ILE A 182 20.16 1.51 8.29
C ILE A 182 18.67 1.54 7.96
N ASN A 183 17.85 2.10 8.85
CA ASN A 183 16.41 2.22 8.65
C ASN A 183 16.08 3.03 7.38
N SER A 184 16.79 4.14 7.14
CA SER A 184 16.62 4.96 5.94
C SER A 184 17.07 4.22 4.67
N GLY A 185 18.17 3.48 4.74
CA GLY A 185 18.66 2.66 3.63
C GLY A 185 17.67 1.56 3.24
N ILE A 186 17.15 0.81 4.22
CA ILE A 186 16.13 -0.22 3.98
C ILE A 186 14.84 0.43 3.45
N SER A 187 14.44 1.58 4.02
CA SER A 187 13.26 2.32 3.54
C SER A 187 13.39 2.75 2.09
N ALA A 188 14.57 3.22 1.68
CA ALA A 188 14.84 3.58 0.28
C ALA A 188 14.76 2.34 -0.63
N LEU A 189 15.38 1.22 -0.23
CA LEU A 189 15.31 -0.05 -0.97
C LEU A 189 13.86 -0.50 -1.17
N VAL A 190 13.06 -0.51 -0.11
CA VAL A 190 11.64 -0.89 -0.19
C VAL A 190 10.88 0.02 -1.15
N GLN A 191 11.14 1.32 -1.14
CA GLN A 191 10.48 2.27 -2.05
C GLN A 191 10.85 2.04 -3.52
N PHE A 192 12.09 1.64 -3.82
CA PHE A 192 12.50 1.29 -5.17
C PHE A 192 11.91 -0.03 -5.63
N VAL A 193 11.82 -1.02 -4.74
CA VAL A 193 11.35 -2.37 -5.08
C VAL A 193 9.82 -2.44 -5.15
N PHE A 194 9.12 -1.64 -4.36
CA PHE A 194 7.67 -1.68 -4.24
C PHE A 194 6.89 -1.54 -5.56
N PRO A 195 7.20 -0.59 -6.48
CA PRO A 195 6.51 -0.51 -7.77
C PRO A 195 6.76 -1.75 -8.64
N TRP A 196 7.95 -2.33 -8.56
CA TRP A 196 8.28 -3.56 -9.25
C TRP A 196 7.49 -4.76 -8.68
N GLU A 197 7.38 -4.85 -7.35
CA GLU A 197 6.55 -5.87 -6.69
C GLU A 197 5.08 -5.76 -7.13
N LEU A 198 4.52 -4.55 -7.12
CA LEU A 198 3.13 -4.31 -7.56
C LEU A 198 2.92 -4.69 -9.03
N SER A 199 3.90 -4.45 -9.90
CA SER A 199 3.76 -4.75 -11.32
C SER A 199 4.01 -6.21 -11.66
N SER A 200 4.87 -6.92 -10.90
CA SER A 200 5.33 -8.27 -11.21
C SER A 200 4.60 -9.36 -10.40
N LEU A 201 4.34 -9.10 -9.13
CA LEU A 201 3.67 -10.02 -8.21
C LEU A 201 2.18 -9.72 -8.06
N GLY A 202 1.79 -8.50 -8.37
CA GLY A 202 0.44 -7.99 -8.15
C GLY A 202 0.22 -7.47 -6.73
N SER A 203 -0.84 -6.67 -6.59
CA SER A 203 -1.16 -5.99 -5.34
C SER A 203 -1.46 -6.97 -4.20
N ALA A 204 -2.23 -8.02 -4.47
CA ALA A 204 -2.60 -9.02 -3.46
C ALA A 204 -1.40 -9.73 -2.84
N ALA A 205 -0.47 -10.23 -3.68
CA ALA A 205 0.72 -10.94 -3.22
C ALA A 205 1.69 -10.00 -2.49
N THR A 206 1.86 -8.77 -2.97
CA THR A 206 2.71 -7.77 -2.34
C THR A 206 2.26 -7.49 -0.90
N PHE A 207 0.98 -7.20 -0.68
CA PHE A 207 0.47 -6.97 0.68
C PHE A 207 0.53 -8.22 1.57
N MET A 208 0.37 -9.41 1.00
CA MET A 208 0.54 -10.67 1.74
C MET A 208 1.98 -10.84 2.23
N ILE A 209 2.97 -10.59 1.38
CA ILE A 209 4.40 -10.67 1.74
C ILE A 209 4.72 -9.72 2.90
N TYR A 210 4.28 -8.47 2.84
CA TYR A 210 4.48 -7.51 3.93
C TYR A 210 3.74 -7.93 5.22
N GLY A 211 2.56 -8.54 5.10
CA GLY A 211 1.83 -9.13 6.23
C GLY A 211 2.59 -10.27 6.91
N ILE A 212 3.23 -11.14 6.11
CA ILE A 212 4.07 -12.25 6.62
C ILE A 212 5.30 -11.69 7.34
N PHE A 213 5.98 -10.68 6.78
CA PHE A 213 7.10 -10.04 7.46
C PHE A 213 6.69 -9.38 8.78
N ALA A 214 5.53 -8.74 8.83
CA ALA A 214 5.01 -8.18 10.06
C ALA A 214 4.67 -9.27 11.09
N PHE A 215 4.12 -10.40 10.65
CA PHE A 215 3.84 -11.55 11.51
C PHE A 215 5.11 -12.18 12.09
N ILE A 216 6.15 -12.34 11.27
CA ILE A 216 7.47 -12.81 11.75
C ILE A 216 8.04 -11.84 12.80
N GLY A 217 7.86 -10.54 12.61
CA GLY A 217 8.30 -9.53 13.57
C GLY A 217 7.49 -9.48 14.87
N LEU A 218 6.34 -10.16 14.93
CA LEU A 218 5.50 -10.29 16.12
C LEU A 218 5.97 -11.45 17.03
N LEU A 219 6.59 -12.49 16.43
CA LEU A 219 7.10 -13.67 17.14
C LEU A 219 8.39 -13.38 17.91
#